data_5bf105a7978368c02d8462977db963a7
#
_entry.id   5bf105a7978368c02d8462977db963a7
#
_cell.length_a   1.000
_cell.length_b   1.000
_cell.length_c   1.000
_cell.angle_alpha   90.00
_cell.angle_beta   90.00
_cell.angle_gamma   90.00
#
_symmetry.space_group_name_H-M   'P 1'
#
loop_
_entity.id
_entity.type
_entity.pdbx_description
1 polymer ?
#
loop_
_entity_poly.entity_id
_entity_poly.type
_entity_poly.pdbx_seq_one_letter_code
_entity_poly.pdbx_strand_id
1 'polypeptide(L)'
;MNNTMILQGSDRLARDTRLVFELLERLQGGMLEVRLPDGARRLFGDGEHGVTLQVHDEAMFGQVLARGDIGLAESYLDGHWDSPDITGLLALL
;
A
#
# COMPACT_ATOMS: atom_id res chain seq x y z
N MET A 1 -7.22 6.73 30.83
CA MET A 1 -7.03 6.35 30.28
C MET A 1 -7.14 5.77 29.47
N ASN A 2 -7.50 5.40 29.19
CA ASN A 2 -7.44 4.92 28.48
C ASN A 2 -7.97 4.61 27.37
N ASN A 3 -8.29 5.09 26.82
CA ASN A 3 -8.83 4.95 25.51
C ASN A 3 -7.88 4.32 24.55
N THR A 4 -6.74 4.13 25.02
CA THR A 4 -5.77 3.35 24.26
C THR A 4 -6.22 1.93 24.04
N MET A 5 -7.19 1.50 24.76
CA MET A 5 -7.73 0.17 24.62
C MET A 5 -8.62 0.01 23.40
N ILE A 6 -9.01 1.12 22.80
CA ILE A 6 -9.93 1.10 21.69
C ILE A 6 -9.20 1.53 20.43
N LEU A 7 -9.02 0.58 19.50
CA LEU A 7 -8.44 0.91 18.21
C LEU A 7 -9.49 1.53 17.33
N GLN A 8 -9.26 2.78 17.00
CA GLN A 8 -10.08 3.47 16.03
C GLN A 8 -9.72 2.97 14.63
N GLY A 9 -10.59 3.19 13.67
CA GLY A 9 -10.31 2.83 12.30
C GLY A 9 -9.03 3.46 11.79
N SER A 10 -8.78 4.74 12.15
CA SER A 10 -7.57 5.43 11.72
C SER A 10 -6.31 4.83 12.31
N ASP A 11 -6.35 4.36 13.57
CA ASP A 11 -5.20 3.72 14.19
C ASP A 11 -4.87 2.40 13.51
N ARG A 12 -5.91 1.63 13.16
CA ARG A 12 -5.74 0.37 12.47
C ARG A 12 -5.17 0.58 11.08
N LEU A 13 -5.68 1.60 10.36
CA LEU A 13 -5.17 1.92 9.02
C LEU A 13 -3.71 2.34 9.08
N ALA A 14 -3.34 3.16 10.06
CA ALA A 14 -1.95 3.59 10.20
C ALA A 14 -1.03 2.41 10.48
N ARG A 15 -1.47 1.45 11.29
CA ARG A 15 -0.69 0.27 11.59
C ARG A 15 -0.52 -0.61 10.35
N ASP A 16 -1.60 -0.83 9.61
CA ASP A 16 -1.55 -1.67 8.41
C ASP A 16 -0.66 -1.04 7.35
N THR A 17 -0.77 0.27 7.15
CA THR A 17 0.08 1.01 6.23
C THR A 17 1.55 0.83 6.60
N ARG A 18 1.89 0.99 7.89
CA ARG A 18 3.26 0.85 8.34
C ARG A 18 3.79 -0.56 8.12
N LEU A 19 2.97 -1.57 8.39
CA LEU A 19 3.40 -2.95 8.18
C LEU A 19 3.67 -3.25 6.72
N VAL A 20 2.82 -2.77 5.82
CA VAL A 20 3.06 -2.95 4.39
C VAL A 20 4.32 -2.20 3.96
N PHE A 21 4.53 -0.98 4.47
CA PHE A 21 5.73 -0.22 4.14
C PHE A 21 6.99 -0.94 4.60
N GLU A 22 6.97 -1.60 5.77
CA GLU A 22 8.10 -2.38 6.22
C GLU A 22 8.40 -3.55 5.28
N LEU A 23 7.36 -4.17 4.74
CA LEU A 23 7.55 -5.23 3.75
C LEU A 23 8.11 -4.67 2.44
N LEU A 24 7.63 -3.51 2.02
CA LEU A 24 8.08 -2.88 0.79
C LEU A 24 9.53 -2.41 0.87
N GLU A 25 10.06 -2.17 2.07
CA GLU A 25 11.46 -1.80 2.22
C GLU A 25 12.41 -2.89 1.75
N ARG A 26 11.91 -4.12 1.58
CA ARG A 26 12.71 -5.24 1.06
C ARG A 26 12.61 -5.39 -0.45
N LEU A 27 11.89 -4.50 -1.11
CA LEU A 27 11.66 -4.58 -2.53
C LEU A 27 12.98 -4.43 -3.30
N GLN A 28 13.19 -5.29 -4.30
CA GLN A 28 14.36 -5.27 -5.15
C GLN A 28 13.94 -5.42 -6.60
N GLY A 29 14.80 -4.97 -7.51
CA GLY A 29 14.57 -5.15 -8.93
C GLY A 29 13.73 -4.06 -9.56
N GLY A 30 13.48 -2.98 -8.84
CA GLY A 30 12.71 -1.86 -9.37
C GLY A 30 12.37 -0.88 -8.27
N MET A 31 11.74 0.22 -8.65
CA MET A 31 11.35 1.27 -7.73
C MET A 31 9.84 1.43 -7.71
N LEU A 32 9.29 1.56 -6.52
CA LEU A 32 7.86 1.77 -6.33
C LEU A 32 7.64 3.11 -5.64
N GLU A 33 6.83 3.96 -6.24
CA GLU A 33 6.36 5.17 -5.60
C GLU A 33 4.94 4.92 -5.09
N VAL A 34 4.73 5.06 -3.78
CA VAL A 34 3.41 4.97 -3.18
C VAL A 34 2.93 6.37 -2.87
N ARG A 35 1.81 6.76 -3.45
CA ARG A 35 1.16 8.05 -3.20
C ARG A 35 -0.05 7.82 -2.32
N LEU A 36 -0.07 8.47 -1.17
CA LEU A 36 -1.13 8.30 -0.19
C LEU A 36 -2.24 9.34 -0.42
N PRO A 37 -3.44 9.08 0.12
CA PRO A 37 -4.57 9.98 -0.09
C PRO A 37 -4.34 11.41 0.40
N ASP A 38 -3.47 11.57 1.41
CA ASP A 38 -3.16 12.90 1.96
C ASP A 38 -2.10 13.65 1.15
N GLY A 39 -1.64 13.06 0.04
CA GLY A 39 -0.61 13.66 -0.80
C GLY A 39 0.81 13.26 -0.44
N ALA A 40 1.02 12.55 0.65
CA ALA A 40 2.34 12.05 1.01
C ALA A 40 2.80 11.01 0.00
N ARG A 41 4.12 10.94 -0.20
CA ARG A 41 4.72 9.98 -1.12
C ARG A 41 5.87 9.26 -0.45
N ARG A 42 6.00 7.98 -0.76
CA ARG A 42 7.12 7.17 -0.27
C ARG A 42 7.72 6.39 -1.44
N LEU A 43 9.02 6.27 -1.43
CA LEU A 43 9.75 5.53 -2.46
C LEU A 43 10.34 4.27 -1.83
N PHE A 44 10.20 3.15 -2.54
CA PHE A 44 10.73 1.87 -2.10
C PHE A 44 11.49 1.21 -3.24
N GLY A 45 12.47 0.38 -2.89
CA GLY A 45 13.19 -0.40 -3.87
C GLY A 45 14.37 0.33 -4.45
N ASP A 46 14.89 -0.21 -5.55
CA ASP A 46 16.06 0.32 -6.24
C ASP A 46 15.84 0.20 -7.75
N GLY A 47 16.80 0.73 -8.51
CA GLY A 47 16.73 0.63 -9.95
C GLY A 47 16.27 1.92 -10.60
N GLU A 48 16.24 1.90 -11.93
CA GLU A 48 15.96 3.09 -12.72
C GLU A 48 14.50 3.18 -13.15
N HIS A 49 13.82 2.05 -13.19
CA HIS A 49 12.43 2.01 -13.64
C HIS A 49 11.50 2.00 -12.44
N GLY A 50 10.62 3.00 -12.41
CA GLY A 50 9.68 3.12 -11.32
C GLY A 50 8.25 2.89 -11.78
N VAL A 51 7.45 2.36 -10.89
CA VAL A 51 6.01 2.29 -11.06
C VAL A 51 5.35 3.03 -9.91
N THR A 52 4.12 3.47 -10.10
CA THR A 52 3.40 4.23 -9.11
C THR A 52 2.18 3.46 -8.64
N LEU A 53 1.97 3.43 -7.34
CA LEU A 53 0.74 2.97 -6.71
C LEU A 53 0.05 4.19 -6.12
N GLN A 54 -1.10 4.55 -6.69
CA GLN A 54 -1.90 5.64 -6.16
C GLN A 54 -2.94 5.07 -5.21
N VAL A 55 -2.80 5.37 -3.94
CA VAL A 55 -3.73 4.90 -2.91
C VAL A 55 -4.83 5.94 -2.74
N HIS A 56 -6.07 5.50 -2.90
CA HIS A 56 -7.24 6.33 -2.66
C HIS A 56 -7.83 6.07 -1.29
N ASP A 57 -7.69 4.84 -0.79
CA ASP A 57 -8.19 4.45 0.51
C ASP A 57 -7.20 3.50 1.14
N GLU A 58 -6.65 3.87 2.29
CA GLU A 58 -5.63 3.08 2.97
C GLU A 58 -6.15 1.74 3.47
N ALA A 59 -7.46 1.50 3.43
CA ALA A 59 -8.01 0.20 3.76
C ALA A 59 -7.44 -0.91 2.86
N MET A 60 -6.92 -0.56 1.68
CA MET A 60 -6.28 -1.55 0.81
C MET A 60 -5.14 -2.28 1.51
N PHE A 61 -4.40 -1.60 2.38
CA PHE A 61 -3.26 -2.22 3.04
C PHE A 61 -3.71 -3.36 3.96
N GLY A 62 -4.82 -3.16 4.68
CA GLY A 62 -5.39 -4.23 5.50
C GLY A 62 -5.88 -5.39 4.65
N GLN A 63 -6.47 -5.11 3.49
CA GLN A 63 -6.93 -6.15 2.59
C GLN A 63 -5.76 -6.99 2.06
N VAL A 64 -4.66 -6.33 1.71
CA VAL A 64 -3.46 -7.03 1.23
C VAL A 64 -2.84 -7.87 2.35
N LEU A 65 -2.75 -7.33 3.55
CA LEU A 65 -2.21 -8.07 4.68
C LEU A 65 -3.06 -9.30 5.01
N ALA A 66 -4.37 -9.18 4.89
CA ALA A 66 -5.28 -10.27 5.25
C ALA A 66 -5.37 -11.33 4.16
N ARG A 67 -5.30 -10.96 2.89
CA ARG A 67 -5.63 -11.86 1.79
C ARG A 67 -4.63 -11.86 0.63
N GLY A 68 -3.50 -11.18 0.76
CA GLY A 68 -2.45 -11.20 -0.24
C GLY A 68 -2.93 -10.72 -1.61
N ASP A 69 -2.64 -11.50 -2.65
CA ASP A 69 -3.00 -11.14 -4.03
C ASP A 69 -4.49 -10.96 -4.22
N ILE A 70 -5.28 -11.76 -3.52
CA ILE A 70 -6.74 -11.64 -3.58
C ILE A 70 -7.17 -10.30 -2.99
N GLY A 71 -6.58 -9.91 -1.87
CA GLY A 71 -6.86 -8.62 -1.27
C GLY A 71 -6.44 -7.46 -2.15
N LEU A 72 -5.32 -7.59 -2.83
CA LEU A 72 -4.87 -6.59 -3.78
C LEU A 72 -5.88 -6.42 -4.92
N ALA A 73 -6.36 -7.52 -5.49
CA ALA A 73 -7.33 -7.47 -6.57
C ALA A 73 -8.68 -6.91 -6.09
N GLU A 74 -9.14 -7.37 -4.93
CA GLU A 74 -10.42 -6.89 -4.40
C GLU A 74 -10.39 -5.40 -4.09
N SER A 75 -9.28 -4.92 -3.52
CA SER A 75 -9.16 -3.50 -3.21
C SER A 75 -9.11 -2.65 -4.46
N TYR A 76 -8.53 -3.18 -5.54
CA TYR A 76 -8.56 -2.49 -6.82
C TYR A 76 -9.99 -2.36 -7.35
N LEU A 77 -10.76 -3.46 -7.29
CA LEU A 77 -12.14 -3.44 -7.73
C LEU A 77 -13.01 -2.53 -6.86
N ASP A 78 -12.65 -2.38 -5.59
CA ASP A 78 -13.33 -1.46 -4.67
C ASP A 78 -12.93 0.00 -4.92
N GLY A 79 -12.00 0.26 -5.81
CA GLY A 79 -11.55 1.61 -6.08
C GLY A 79 -10.58 2.18 -5.07
N HIS A 80 -9.96 1.32 -4.27
CA HIS A 80 -9.07 1.78 -3.20
C HIS A 80 -7.69 2.17 -3.69
N TRP A 81 -7.30 1.74 -4.86
CA TRP A 81 -6.01 2.12 -5.44
C TRP A 81 -6.06 2.04 -6.95
N ASP A 82 -5.06 2.65 -7.58
CA ASP A 82 -4.92 2.66 -9.02
C ASP A 82 -3.44 2.77 -9.35
N SER A 83 -3.10 2.59 -10.62
CA SER A 83 -1.75 2.75 -11.12
C SER A 83 -1.80 3.09 -12.60
N PRO A 84 -0.94 4.02 -13.07
CA PRO A 84 -0.83 4.27 -14.51
C PRO A 84 -0.22 3.10 -15.26
N ASP A 85 0.45 2.17 -14.56
CA ASP A 85 1.04 1.00 -15.17
C ASP A 85 0.79 -0.22 -14.30
N ILE A 86 -0.42 -0.75 -14.37
CA ILE A 86 -0.83 -1.88 -13.53
C ILE A 86 0.01 -3.11 -13.83
N THR A 87 0.31 -3.37 -15.10
CA THR A 87 1.13 -4.52 -15.49
C THR A 87 2.52 -4.41 -14.87
N GLY A 88 3.14 -3.25 -14.96
CA GLY A 88 4.44 -3.03 -14.35
C GLY A 88 4.42 -3.15 -12.84
N LEU A 89 3.36 -2.65 -12.21
CA LEU A 89 3.20 -2.76 -10.77
C LEU A 89 3.12 -4.22 -10.34
N LEU A 90 2.29 -5.01 -11.00
CA LEU A 90 2.12 -6.41 -10.64
C LEU A 90 3.39 -7.21 -10.91
N ALA A 91 4.14 -6.86 -11.95
CA ALA A 91 5.40 -7.53 -12.24
C ALA A 91 6.46 -7.22 -11.19
N LEU A 92 6.40 -6.04 -10.57
CA LEU A 92 7.36 -5.65 -9.55
C LEU A 92 7.10 -6.33 -8.22
N LEU A 93 5.84 -6.55 -7.88
CA LEU A 93 5.44 -7.16 -6.62
C LEU A 93 5.52 -8.72 -6.63
#